data_8b3e4eab64d8d92c7a4879dd4facb929
#
_entry.id   8b3e4eab64d8d92c7a4879dd4facb929
#
_cell.length_a   1.000
_cell.length_b   1.000
_cell.length_c   1.000
_cell.angle_alpha   90.00
_cell.angle_beta   90.00
_cell.angle_gamma   90.00
#
_symmetry.space_group_name_H-M   'P 1'
#
loop_
_entity.id
_entity.type
_entity.pdbx_description
1 polymer ?
#
loop_
_entity_poly.entity_id
_entity_poly.type
_entity_poly.pdbx_seq_one_letter_code
_entity_poly.pdbx_strand_id
1 'polypeptide(L)'
;QEAPAAADADPYDGPAADTESTSSEADVDWSDAGRSKAPDDEDARPQLEANHCTLREHLMEQMRVTVLEMRDRALVELIIDALDENGYLEEPLEEIHARLPEELEVDIDELRTALSMLQSFDPMGVGARNAAECLALQIKRLPGIALVTRRMALTIVENHLTWFAQRDFNKLKKALVCDDEDLREAQTVIRLCNPHPGSAFASDVSDYVVPDVIVKKARNGWQVSLNNDVMPRLRVNAMYANLLKQGKGEGAMGAQLQEAKWLIKNMRQRFDTILRVAQAIVERQKNFFSHGAVAMRPLVLREIADTLGLHESTISRVTTQKYMLTPHGMFELKYFFGSHVATEAGGEASSTAIRALIVQLTGAEDPKNPLSDSKIADMLGEQGMVIARRTVAKYREALKIPPVSLRKSL
;
A
#
# COMPACT_ATOMS: atom_id res chain seq x y z
N GLN A 1 -44.95 -51.30 -31.45
CA GLN A 1 -44.76 -51.28 -32.92
C GLN A 1 -43.44 -50.62 -33.18
N GLU A 2 -42.47 -51.38 -33.31
CA GLU A 2 -41.77 -52.03 -34.43
C GLU A 2 -40.57 -51.22 -34.85
N ALA A 3 -39.43 -51.81 -34.55
CA ALA A 3 -38.18 -51.68 -35.29
C ALA A 3 -38.39 -52.37 -36.68
N PRO A 4 -37.50 -52.37 -37.69
CA PRO A 4 -36.16 -52.96 -37.59
C PRO A 4 -35.05 -52.24 -38.40
N ALA A 5 -33.77 -52.46 -38.08
CA ALA A 5 -32.82 -53.45 -38.60
C ALA A 5 -32.16 -53.07 -39.95
N ALA A 6 -30.87 -52.85 -39.92
CA ALA A 6 -29.78 -53.76 -40.32
C ALA A 6 -29.31 -53.70 -41.78
N ALA A 7 -28.06 -53.76 -41.96
CA ALA A 7 -27.20 -54.59 -42.80
C ALA A 7 -26.27 -53.81 -43.72
N ASP A 8 -24.97 -54.05 -43.52
CA ASP A 8 -23.99 -54.88 -44.27
C ASP A 8 -23.42 -54.18 -45.51
N ALA A 9 -22.16 -54.15 -45.79
CA ALA A 9 -21.17 -55.14 -46.03
C ALA A 9 -19.85 -54.52 -46.49
N ASP A 10 -18.73 -55.06 -45.99
CA ASP A 10 -17.42 -55.16 -46.64
C ASP A 10 -17.52 -55.83 -48.06
N PRO A 11 -16.42 -56.10 -48.76
CA PRO A 11 -15.02 -55.70 -48.80
C PRO A 11 -14.47 -55.44 -50.23
N TYR A 12 -13.28 -55.02 -50.43
CA TYR A 12 -12.45 -55.43 -51.59
C TYR A 12 -10.95 -55.42 -51.30
N ASP A 13 -10.41 -56.59 -51.57
CA ASP A 13 -9.07 -57.11 -51.44
C ASP A 13 -8.20 -56.86 -52.71
N GLY A 14 -6.94 -56.54 -52.54
CA GLY A 14 -5.69 -56.82 -53.14
C GLY A 14 -5.47 -56.57 -54.67
N PRO A 15 -4.27 -56.79 -55.21
CA PRO A 15 -2.95 -57.05 -54.65
C PRO A 15 -1.79 -56.18 -55.20
N ALA A 16 -0.61 -56.47 -54.74
CA ALA A 16 0.73 -55.97 -54.94
C ALA A 16 1.22 -55.80 -56.43
N ALA A 17 2.13 -54.86 -56.60
CA ALA A 17 3.31 -54.96 -57.45
C ALA A 17 4.46 -54.11 -57.01
N ASP A 18 5.57 -54.77 -56.79
CA ASP A 18 6.92 -54.23 -56.54
C ASP A 18 7.36 -53.29 -57.65
N THR A 19 8.06 -52.22 -57.29
CA THR A 19 9.27 -51.81 -58.03
C THR A 19 10.16 -50.95 -57.11
N GLU A 20 11.36 -51.48 -56.88
CA GLU A 20 12.52 -50.79 -56.35
C GLU A 20 12.89 -49.59 -57.22
N SER A 21 13.16 -48.44 -56.58
CA SER A 21 14.22 -47.55 -57.05
C SER A 21 14.70 -46.69 -55.87
N THR A 22 15.94 -46.98 -55.54
CA THR A 22 16.86 -46.18 -54.71
C THR A 22 16.92 -44.73 -55.14
N SER A 23 16.62 -43.80 -54.24
CA SER A 23 17.36 -42.53 -54.10
C SER A 23 17.18 -42.00 -52.69
N SER A 24 18.25 -42.00 -51.96
CA SER A 24 18.41 -41.37 -50.70
C SER A 24 18.30 -39.86 -50.86
N GLU A 25 17.19 -39.29 -50.49
CA GLU A 25 17.11 -37.90 -50.05
C GLU A 25 16.44 -37.91 -48.67
N ALA A 26 17.26 -37.61 -47.67
CA ALA A 26 16.76 -37.39 -46.34
C ALA A 26 15.88 -36.13 -46.36
N ASP A 27 14.56 -36.34 -46.49
CA ASP A 27 13.61 -35.31 -46.17
C ASP A 27 13.75 -35.03 -44.65
N VAL A 28 14.53 -34.02 -44.36
CA VAL A 28 14.57 -33.41 -43.05
C VAL A 28 13.24 -32.72 -42.88
N ASP A 29 12.36 -33.39 -42.15
CA ASP A 29 11.09 -32.80 -41.73
C ASP A 29 11.32 -31.57 -40.86
N TRP A 30 11.28 -30.39 -41.47
CA TRP A 30 11.37 -29.11 -40.85
C TRP A 30 10.16 -28.71 -40.00
N SER A 31 9.14 -29.57 -39.94
CA SER A 31 7.90 -29.26 -39.20
C SER A 31 8.03 -29.44 -37.71
N ASP A 32 9.07 -30.16 -37.21
CA ASP A 32 9.26 -30.40 -35.76
C ASP A 32 10.50 -29.67 -35.18
N ALA A 33 11.28 -28.99 -36.02
CA ALA A 33 12.42 -28.20 -35.56
C ALA A 33 12.06 -26.77 -35.07
N GLY A 34 10.77 -26.42 -34.98
CA GLY A 34 10.30 -25.07 -34.70
C GLY A 34 9.63 -24.87 -33.34
N ARG A 35 9.57 -25.88 -32.47
CA ARG A 35 9.01 -25.74 -31.14
C ARG A 35 9.97 -26.16 -30.02
N SER A 36 11.21 -25.80 -30.11
CA SER A 36 11.94 -25.51 -28.91
C SER A 36 11.25 -24.28 -28.30
N LYS A 37 10.46 -24.45 -27.24
CA LYS A 37 10.18 -23.34 -26.33
C LYS A 37 11.53 -22.71 -26.05
N ALA A 38 11.79 -21.57 -26.69
CA ALA A 38 12.76 -20.65 -26.18
C ALA A 38 12.45 -20.48 -24.70
N PRO A 39 13.44 -20.53 -23.79
CA PRO A 39 13.20 -20.12 -22.43
C PRO A 39 12.53 -18.76 -22.53
N ASP A 40 11.43 -18.59 -21.80
CA ASP A 40 10.72 -17.32 -21.73
C ASP A 40 11.74 -16.21 -21.48
N ASP A 41 12.19 -15.55 -22.55
CA ASP A 41 13.00 -14.35 -22.53
C ASP A 41 12.22 -13.13 -22.02
N GLU A 42 11.05 -13.36 -21.39
CA GLU A 42 10.33 -12.31 -20.70
C GLU A 42 11.10 -11.78 -19.48
N ASP A 43 11.98 -12.62 -18.90
CA ASP A 43 12.89 -12.17 -17.82
C ASP A 43 14.14 -11.43 -18.32
N ALA A 44 14.43 -11.46 -19.62
CA ALA A 44 15.60 -10.81 -20.20
C ALA A 44 15.30 -9.45 -20.86
N ARG A 45 14.05 -8.98 -20.82
CA ARG A 45 13.77 -7.59 -21.16
C ARG A 45 14.24 -6.75 -19.98
N PRO A 46 15.24 -5.85 -20.18
CA PRO A 46 15.54 -4.89 -19.15
C PRO A 46 14.20 -4.19 -18.85
N GLN A 47 13.65 -4.43 -17.67
CA GLN A 47 12.55 -3.62 -17.17
C GLN A 47 13.11 -2.20 -17.25
N LEU A 48 12.52 -1.38 -18.12
CA LEU A 48 12.72 0.05 -18.08
C LEU A 48 12.23 0.44 -16.69
N GLU A 49 13.15 0.51 -15.75
CA GLU A 49 12.89 1.12 -14.46
C GLU A 49 12.30 2.47 -14.81
N ALA A 50 11.07 2.71 -14.37
CA ALA A 50 10.47 4.02 -14.49
C ALA A 50 11.46 4.97 -13.83
N ASN A 51 12.10 5.83 -14.62
CA ASN A 51 13.00 6.84 -14.09
C ASN A 51 12.16 7.74 -13.20
N HIS A 52 12.12 7.43 -11.92
CA HIS A 52 11.55 8.31 -10.90
C HIS A 52 12.51 9.48 -10.76
N CYS A 53 12.18 10.59 -11.42
CA CYS A 53 12.91 11.83 -11.25
C CYS A 53 12.74 12.29 -9.80
N THR A 54 13.82 12.37 -9.05
CA THR A 54 13.80 12.89 -7.68
C THR A 54 13.61 14.42 -7.70
N LEU A 55 13.12 14.99 -6.59
CA LEU A 55 12.98 16.45 -6.46
C LEU A 55 14.30 17.16 -6.77
N ARG A 56 15.42 16.63 -6.27
CA ARG A 56 16.75 17.15 -6.52
C ARG A 56 17.09 17.18 -8.01
N GLU A 57 16.88 16.07 -8.72
CA GLU A 57 17.16 15.98 -10.15
C GLU A 57 16.31 16.97 -10.95
N HIS A 58 15.03 17.09 -10.61
CA HIS A 58 14.11 18.03 -11.25
C HIS A 58 14.55 19.48 -11.07
N LEU A 59 14.93 19.89 -9.85
CA LEU A 59 15.43 21.23 -9.56
C LEU A 59 16.77 21.50 -10.25
N MET A 60 17.67 20.53 -10.28
CA MET A 60 18.94 20.62 -11.00
C MET A 60 18.74 20.77 -12.51
N GLU A 61 17.74 20.12 -13.07
CA GLU A 61 17.39 20.24 -14.48
C GLU A 61 16.87 21.65 -14.80
N GLN A 62 16.01 22.21 -13.97
CA GLN A 62 15.54 23.59 -14.09
C GLN A 62 16.69 24.60 -13.95
N MET A 63 17.58 24.40 -13.00
CA MET A 63 18.78 25.23 -12.82
C MET A 63 19.67 25.24 -14.07
N ARG A 64 19.83 24.09 -14.74
CA ARG A 64 20.64 23.97 -15.98
C ARG A 64 20.03 24.77 -17.14
N VAL A 65 18.71 24.88 -17.21
CA VAL A 65 18.01 25.64 -18.25
C VAL A 65 18.02 27.14 -17.93
N THR A 66 18.10 27.52 -16.67
CA THR A 66 18.18 28.92 -16.25
C THR A 66 19.58 29.48 -16.49
N VAL A 67 19.67 30.65 -17.12
CA VAL A 67 20.95 31.33 -17.36
C VAL A 67 21.43 31.97 -16.07
N LEU A 68 22.35 31.27 -15.39
CA LEU A 68 22.97 31.72 -14.14
C LEU A 68 24.49 31.82 -14.32
N GLU A 69 25.13 32.74 -13.59
CA GLU A 69 26.57 32.77 -13.47
C GLU A 69 27.08 31.50 -12.73
N MET A 70 28.33 31.13 -12.95
CA MET A 70 28.89 29.91 -12.34
C MET A 70 28.84 29.94 -10.81
N ARG A 71 29.04 31.11 -10.20
CA ARG A 71 28.99 31.31 -8.77
C ARG A 71 27.56 31.13 -8.22
N ASP A 72 26.58 31.80 -8.83
CA ASP A 72 25.18 31.70 -8.45
C ASP A 72 24.66 30.26 -8.58
N ARG A 73 25.06 29.57 -9.66
CA ARG A 73 24.72 28.18 -9.87
C ARG A 73 25.22 27.28 -8.75
N ALA A 74 26.46 27.45 -8.30
CA ALA A 74 27.05 26.68 -7.21
C ALA A 74 26.31 26.93 -5.89
N LEU A 75 25.90 28.19 -5.63
CA LEU A 75 25.12 28.54 -4.44
C LEU A 75 23.70 27.94 -4.45
N VAL A 76 23.04 27.97 -5.61
CA VAL A 76 21.70 27.35 -5.77
C VAL A 76 21.81 25.83 -5.60
N GLU A 77 22.85 25.18 -6.19
CA GLU A 77 23.11 23.75 -6.02
C GLU A 77 23.32 23.38 -4.56
N LEU A 78 24.08 24.16 -3.82
CA LEU A 78 24.30 23.98 -2.38
C LEU A 78 23.00 24.02 -1.59
N ILE A 79 22.09 24.96 -1.93
CA ILE A 79 20.78 25.06 -1.25
C ILE A 79 19.88 23.90 -1.65
N ILE A 80 19.92 23.43 -2.91
CA ILE A 80 19.17 22.23 -3.35
C ILE A 80 19.60 21.01 -2.55
N ASP A 81 20.91 20.85 -2.29
CA ASP A 81 21.44 19.73 -1.50
C ASP A 81 21.07 19.80 -0.01
N ALA A 82 20.70 20.98 0.48
CA ALA A 82 20.24 21.20 1.86
C ALA A 82 18.71 21.06 2.02
N LEU A 83 17.98 20.70 0.95
CA LEU A 83 16.54 20.50 1.02
C LEU A 83 16.19 19.10 1.55
N ASP A 84 15.10 19.04 2.31
CA ASP A 84 14.43 17.80 2.71
C ASP A 84 13.62 17.20 1.54
N GLU A 85 13.20 15.94 1.68
CA GLU A 85 12.32 15.23 0.73
C GLU A 85 10.99 15.96 0.47
N ASN A 86 10.52 16.76 1.43
CA ASN A 86 9.32 17.59 1.30
C ASN A 86 9.56 18.91 0.57
N GLY A 87 10.82 19.28 0.28
CA GLY A 87 11.21 20.52 -0.34
C GLY A 87 11.40 21.70 0.62
N TYR A 88 11.54 21.43 1.92
CA TYR A 88 11.86 22.43 2.94
C TYR A 88 13.36 22.58 3.14
N LEU A 89 13.78 23.79 3.50
CA LEU A 89 15.13 24.05 3.95
C LEU A 89 15.21 23.80 5.46
N GLU A 90 15.80 22.66 5.86
CA GLU A 90 15.93 22.30 7.28
C GLU A 90 16.93 23.18 8.02
N GLU A 91 18.02 23.51 7.35
CA GLU A 91 19.13 24.26 7.94
C GLU A 91 18.97 25.77 7.73
N PRO A 92 19.17 26.61 8.75
CA PRO A 92 19.19 28.05 8.58
C PRO A 92 20.37 28.47 7.70
N LEU A 93 20.17 29.53 6.90
CA LEU A 93 21.21 30.03 5.98
C LEU A 93 22.51 30.40 6.67
N GLU A 94 22.44 30.82 7.93
CA GLU A 94 23.58 31.16 8.76
C GLU A 94 24.49 29.95 9.05
N GLU A 95 23.91 28.76 9.21
CA GLU A 95 24.65 27.51 9.42
C GLU A 95 25.26 27.01 8.10
N ILE A 96 24.53 27.15 6.99
CA ILE A 96 25.07 26.84 5.65
C ILE A 96 26.27 27.78 5.36
N HIS A 97 26.14 29.06 5.65
CA HIS A 97 27.22 30.03 5.49
C HIS A 97 28.46 29.68 6.33
N ALA A 98 28.26 29.27 7.57
CA ALA A 98 29.37 28.91 8.50
C ALA A 98 30.14 27.65 8.05
N ARG A 99 29.55 26.79 7.18
CA ARG A 99 30.24 25.61 6.61
C ARG A 99 31.05 25.94 5.37
N LEU A 100 30.81 27.10 4.75
CA LEU A 100 31.53 27.47 3.55
C LEU A 100 32.96 27.89 3.90
N PRO A 101 33.97 27.54 3.11
CA PRO A 101 35.31 27.99 3.27
C PRO A 101 35.40 29.53 3.15
N GLU A 102 36.10 30.18 4.09
CA GLU A 102 36.29 31.63 4.07
C GLU A 102 36.95 32.14 2.78
N GLU A 103 37.71 31.27 2.08
CA GLU A 103 38.35 31.56 0.81
C GLU A 103 37.39 31.92 -0.32
N LEU A 104 36.14 31.49 -0.21
CA LEU A 104 35.12 31.76 -1.24
C LEU A 104 34.49 33.13 -1.13
N GLU A 105 34.73 33.86 -0.04
CA GLU A 105 34.20 35.20 0.24
C GLU A 105 32.70 35.32 -0.13
N VAL A 106 31.88 34.33 0.29
CA VAL A 106 30.44 34.33 0.05
C VAL A 106 29.73 35.13 1.11
N ASP A 107 28.93 36.11 0.68
CA ASP A 107 28.12 36.89 1.60
C ASP A 107 26.77 36.21 1.86
N ILE A 108 26.21 36.41 3.07
CA ILE A 108 24.92 35.88 3.44
C ILE A 108 23.78 36.40 2.55
N ASP A 109 23.96 37.60 1.97
CA ASP A 109 23.01 38.18 1.02
C ASP A 109 23.05 37.49 -0.35
N GLU A 110 24.18 36.94 -0.75
CA GLU A 110 24.29 36.08 -1.95
C GLU A 110 23.48 34.78 -1.75
N LEU A 111 23.59 34.15 -0.57
CA LEU A 111 22.77 32.97 -0.24
C LEU A 111 21.27 33.29 -0.21
N ARG A 112 20.88 34.44 0.31
CA ARG A 112 19.48 34.88 0.26
C ARG A 112 18.98 35.08 -1.18
N THR A 113 19.83 35.60 -2.04
CA THR A 113 19.51 35.79 -3.47
C THR A 113 19.37 34.41 -4.15
N ALA A 114 20.29 33.49 -3.90
CA ALA A 114 20.23 32.12 -4.41
C ALA A 114 18.97 31.38 -3.91
N LEU A 115 18.58 31.57 -2.63
CA LEU A 115 17.33 31.02 -2.11
C LEU A 115 16.09 31.62 -2.82
N SER A 116 16.09 32.93 -3.06
CA SER A 116 14.99 33.58 -3.78
C SER A 116 14.86 33.06 -5.23
N MET A 117 15.99 32.75 -5.88
CA MET A 117 16.01 32.10 -7.19
C MET A 117 15.43 30.69 -7.11
N LEU A 118 15.86 29.89 -6.16
CA LEU A 118 15.35 28.53 -5.95
C LEU A 118 13.84 28.54 -5.66
N GLN A 119 13.39 29.46 -4.82
CA GLN A 119 11.96 29.66 -4.56
C GLN A 119 11.18 30.04 -5.81
N SER A 120 11.84 30.46 -6.91
CA SER A 120 11.18 30.73 -8.20
C SER A 120 10.95 29.48 -9.03
N PHE A 121 11.53 28.35 -8.72
CA PHE A 121 11.42 27.10 -9.48
C PHE A 121 10.10 26.37 -9.19
N ASP A 122 9.84 25.33 -9.97
CA ASP A 122 8.73 24.41 -9.80
C ASP A 122 9.22 23.11 -9.09
N PRO A 123 8.51 22.62 -8.09
CA PRO A 123 7.17 23.00 -7.62
C PRO A 123 7.17 24.25 -6.74
N MET A 124 6.05 25.00 -6.84
CA MET A 124 5.86 26.23 -6.07
C MET A 124 5.96 25.98 -4.55
N GLY A 125 6.77 26.78 -3.85
CA GLY A 125 6.94 26.68 -2.40
C GLY A 125 8.16 25.89 -1.95
N VAL A 126 9.00 25.42 -2.87
CA VAL A 126 10.31 24.81 -2.57
C VAL A 126 11.24 25.86 -1.96
N GLY A 127 12.14 25.41 -1.06
CA GLY A 127 13.08 26.29 -0.36
C GLY A 127 12.45 27.12 0.75
N ALA A 128 11.24 26.80 1.19
CA ALA A 128 10.62 27.42 2.35
C ALA A 128 11.21 26.87 3.65
N ARG A 129 11.34 27.70 4.67
CA ARG A 129 11.85 27.33 6.01
C ARG A 129 10.78 26.70 6.90
N ASN A 130 9.51 26.98 6.61
CA ASN A 130 8.38 26.46 7.35
C ASN A 130 7.12 26.39 6.46
N ALA A 131 6.08 25.71 6.94
CA ALA A 131 4.82 25.54 6.23
C ALA A 131 4.13 26.90 5.94
N ALA A 132 4.25 27.90 6.82
CA ALA A 132 3.68 29.22 6.62
C ALA A 132 4.32 29.91 5.40
N GLU A 133 5.65 29.89 5.31
CA GLU A 133 6.39 30.46 4.19
C GLU A 133 6.05 29.74 2.87
N CYS A 134 6.00 28.41 2.91
CA CYS A 134 5.64 27.59 1.75
C CYS A 134 4.25 27.97 1.19
N LEU A 135 3.25 28.01 2.05
CA LEU A 135 1.90 28.39 1.65
C LEU A 135 1.84 29.86 1.17
N ALA A 136 2.58 30.77 1.84
CA ALA A 136 2.63 32.18 1.42
C ALA A 136 3.25 32.35 0.03
N LEU A 137 4.32 31.62 -0.29
CA LEU A 137 4.93 31.61 -1.63
C LEU A 137 3.98 31.12 -2.70
N GLN A 138 3.22 30.07 -2.42
CA GLN A 138 2.22 29.53 -3.33
C GLN A 138 1.05 30.52 -3.55
N ILE A 139 0.48 31.08 -2.48
CA ILE A 139 -0.63 32.04 -2.54
C ILE A 139 -0.24 33.30 -3.35
N LYS A 140 1.00 33.77 -3.22
CA LYS A 140 1.52 34.90 -4.00
C LYS A 140 1.50 34.63 -5.52
N ARG A 141 1.70 33.38 -5.92
CA ARG A 141 1.80 32.98 -7.34
C ARG A 141 0.51 32.44 -7.94
N LEU A 142 -0.47 32.00 -7.14
CA LEU A 142 -1.73 31.48 -7.66
C LEU A 142 -2.46 32.52 -8.54
N PRO A 143 -2.76 32.21 -9.81
CA PRO A 143 -3.52 33.10 -10.69
C PRO A 143 -5.00 33.11 -10.34
N GLY A 144 -5.71 34.17 -10.76
CA GLY A 144 -7.18 34.24 -10.72
C GLY A 144 -7.81 34.50 -9.35
N ILE A 145 -7.03 34.88 -8.33
CA ILE A 145 -7.53 35.17 -6.97
C ILE A 145 -7.69 36.69 -6.81
N ALA A 146 -8.84 37.12 -6.25
CA ALA A 146 -9.09 38.50 -5.91
C ALA A 146 -8.01 39.02 -4.92
N LEU A 147 -7.59 40.30 -5.10
CA LEU A 147 -6.53 40.88 -4.27
C LEU A 147 -6.90 40.92 -2.78
N VAL A 148 -8.18 41.10 -2.46
CA VAL A 148 -8.67 41.12 -1.08
C VAL A 148 -8.53 39.73 -0.44
N THR A 149 -9.05 38.70 -1.11
CA THR A 149 -8.99 37.32 -0.67
C THR A 149 -7.54 36.85 -0.55
N ARG A 150 -6.65 37.21 -1.49
CA ARG A 150 -5.22 36.90 -1.45
C ARG A 150 -4.55 37.54 -0.23
N ARG A 151 -4.79 38.82 0.05
CA ARG A 151 -4.23 39.50 1.23
C ARG A 151 -4.69 38.84 2.53
N MET A 152 -5.98 38.51 2.61
CA MET A 152 -6.54 37.82 3.76
C MET A 152 -5.92 36.45 3.96
N ALA A 153 -5.82 35.64 2.90
CA ALA A 153 -5.17 34.33 2.97
C ALA A 153 -3.70 34.43 3.43
N LEU A 154 -2.94 35.41 2.91
CA LEU A 154 -1.57 35.67 3.35
C LEU A 154 -1.51 36.04 4.83
N THR A 155 -2.36 36.94 5.30
CA THR A 155 -2.40 37.33 6.72
C THR A 155 -2.73 36.17 7.64
N ILE A 156 -3.65 35.28 7.22
CA ILE A 156 -3.99 34.05 7.95
C ILE A 156 -2.77 33.12 8.04
N VAL A 157 -2.09 32.90 6.93
CA VAL A 157 -0.96 31.95 6.85
C VAL A 157 0.27 32.50 7.60
N GLU A 158 0.59 33.78 7.48
CA GLU A 158 1.76 34.37 8.10
C GLU A 158 1.59 34.57 9.62
N ASN A 159 0.40 34.99 10.10
CA ASN A 159 0.22 35.39 11.49
C ASN A 159 -0.70 34.47 12.30
N HIS A 160 -1.63 33.77 11.67
CA HIS A 160 -2.72 33.06 12.35
C HIS A 160 -2.89 31.60 11.92
N LEU A 161 -1.84 30.98 11.35
CA LEU A 161 -1.89 29.61 10.87
C LEU A 161 -2.30 28.61 11.96
N THR A 162 -1.86 28.81 13.21
CA THR A 162 -2.24 27.96 14.35
C THR A 162 -3.73 27.98 14.65
N TRP A 163 -4.37 29.17 14.61
CA TRP A 163 -5.81 29.29 14.83
C TRP A 163 -6.61 28.69 13.67
N PHE A 164 -6.09 28.86 12.45
CA PHE A 164 -6.67 28.24 11.27
C PHE A 164 -6.60 26.72 11.33
N ALA A 165 -5.45 26.15 11.73
CA ALA A 165 -5.27 24.70 11.93
C ALA A 165 -6.18 24.14 13.04
N GLN A 166 -6.40 24.91 14.13
CA GLN A 166 -7.31 24.54 15.22
C GLN A 166 -8.78 24.79 14.88
N ARG A 167 -9.08 25.37 13.72
CA ARG A 167 -10.42 25.77 13.27
C ARG A 167 -11.14 26.75 14.21
N ASP A 168 -10.37 27.58 14.91
CA ASP A 168 -10.89 28.67 15.77
C ASP A 168 -11.36 29.88 14.92
N PHE A 169 -12.35 29.65 14.08
CA PHE A 169 -12.87 30.67 13.15
C PHE A 169 -13.43 31.91 13.84
N ASN A 170 -13.95 31.76 15.04
CA ASN A 170 -14.44 32.89 15.83
C ASN A 170 -13.32 33.87 16.24
N LYS A 171 -12.13 33.35 16.55
CA LYS A 171 -10.95 34.19 16.85
C LYS A 171 -10.44 34.84 15.56
N LEU A 172 -10.37 34.09 14.47
CA LEU A 172 -9.95 34.61 13.16
C LEU A 172 -10.86 35.76 12.69
N LYS A 173 -12.18 35.61 12.77
CA LYS A 173 -13.13 36.68 12.42
C LYS A 173 -12.93 37.94 13.23
N LYS A 174 -12.70 37.81 14.54
CA LYS A 174 -12.45 38.96 15.40
C LYS A 174 -11.12 39.64 15.09
N ALA A 175 -10.08 38.90 14.75
CA ALA A 175 -8.76 39.42 14.46
C ALA A 175 -8.68 40.08 13.07
N LEU A 176 -9.38 39.50 12.07
CA LEU A 176 -9.34 39.98 10.67
C LEU A 176 -10.51 40.93 10.33
N VAL A 177 -11.51 41.05 11.21
CA VAL A 177 -12.72 41.83 11.00
C VAL A 177 -13.37 41.48 9.65
N CYS A 178 -13.60 40.19 9.41
CA CYS A 178 -14.12 39.66 8.16
C CYS A 178 -15.41 38.88 8.36
N ASP A 179 -16.19 38.75 7.28
CA ASP A 179 -17.42 37.95 7.23
C ASP A 179 -17.14 36.45 7.01
N ASP A 180 -18.21 35.64 7.14
CA ASP A 180 -18.15 34.20 6.93
C ASP A 180 -17.81 33.82 5.48
N GLU A 181 -18.27 34.63 4.51
CA GLU A 181 -18.03 34.40 3.08
C GLU A 181 -16.56 34.63 2.75
N ASP A 182 -16.01 35.78 3.18
CA ASP A 182 -14.60 36.11 3.00
C ASP A 182 -13.66 35.03 3.57
N LEU A 183 -14.00 34.52 4.76
CA LEU A 183 -13.20 33.49 5.41
C LEU A 183 -13.29 32.15 4.66
N ARG A 184 -14.45 31.80 4.09
CA ARG A 184 -14.61 30.62 3.24
C ARG A 184 -13.79 30.72 1.95
N GLU A 185 -13.80 31.89 1.31
CA GLU A 185 -12.96 32.12 0.13
C GLU A 185 -11.49 31.96 0.46
N ALA A 186 -11.01 32.63 1.54
CA ALA A 186 -9.63 32.49 1.99
C ALA A 186 -9.26 31.03 2.33
N GLN A 187 -10.17 30.29 2.99
CA GLN A 187 -10.00 28.88 3.27
C GLN A 187 -9.89 28.04 1.99
N THR A 188 -10.68 28.34 0.97
CA THR A 188 -10.63 27.64 -0.31
C THR A 188 -9.28 27.83 -0.97
N VAL A 189 -8.76 29.08 -0.96
CA VAL A 189 -7.43 29.40 -1.50
C VAL A 189 -6.33 28.65 -0.76
N ILE A 190 -6.35 28.63 0.57
CA ILE A 190 -5.34 27.93 1.38
C ILE A 190 -5.40 26.40 1.15
N ARG A 191 -6.59 25.84 0.93
CA ARG A 191 -6.77 24.41 0.63
C ARG A 191 -6.26 23.99 -0.75
N LEU A 192 -6.19 24.91 -1.71
CA LEU A 192 -5.60 24.64 -3.02
C LEU A 192 -4.07 24.52 -2.97
N CYS A 193 -3.45 25.07 -1.93
CA CYS A 193 -2.00 25.01 -1.75
C CYS A 193 -1.57 23.64 -1.21
N ASN A 194 -0.41 23.18 -1.64
CA ASN A 194 0.20 21.93 -1.15
C ASN A 194 1.25 22.27 -0.07
N PRO A 195 1.07 21.86 1.20
CA PRO A 195 2.06 22.09 2.24
C PRO A 195 3.37 21.30 2.04
N HIS A 196 3.38 20.27 1.21
CA HIS A 196 4.56 19.42 0.95
C HIS A 196 4.84 19.37 -0.57
N PRO A 197 5.50 20.39 -1.13
CA PRO A 197 5.72 20.47 -2.58
C PRO A 197 6.57 19.32 -3.13
N GLY A 198 7.51 18.78 -2.33
CA GLY A 198 8.33 17.64 -2.72
C GLY A 198 7.58 16.30 -2.80
N SER A 199 6.40 16.19 -2.22
CA SER A 199 5.65 14.92 -2.15
C SER A 199 5.32 14.31 -3.52
N ALA A 200 5.22 15.13 -4.59
CA ALA A 200 5.00 14.66 -5.95
C ALA A 200 6.20 13.88 -6.53
N PHE A 201 7.39 14.11 -5.98
CA PHE A 201 8.66 13.48 -6.39
C PHE A 201 9.12 12.40 -5.42
N ALA A 202 8.43 12.22 -4.30
CA ALA A 202 8.71 11.13 -3.39
C ALA A 202 8.46 9.81 -4.14
N SER A 203 9.48 8.97 -4.21
CA SER A 203 9.33 7.63 -4.77
C SER A 203 8.43 6.84 -3.82
N ASP A 204 7.20 6.61 -4.22
CA ASP A 204 6.34 5.62 -3.57
C ASP A 204 6.92 4.22 -3.80
N VAL A 205 8.01 3.91 -3.12
CA VAL A 205 8.48 2.54 -2.97
C VAL A 205 7.51 1.87 -1.98
N SER A 206 6.28 1.69 -2.43
CA SER A 206 5.33 0.90 -1.69
C SER A 206 5.76 -0.56 -1.77
N ASP A 207 6.19 -1.13 -0.65
CA ASP A 207 6.46 -2.56 -0.54
C ASP A 207 5.20 -3.34 -0.89
N TYR A 208 5.17 -3.93 -2.09
CA TYR A 208 4.07 -4.77 -2.51
C TYR A 208 4.08 -6.06 -1.71
N VAL A 209 3.10 -6.22 -0.85
CA VAL A 209 2.93 -7.46 -0.09
C VAL A 209 2.21 -8.49 -0.96
N VAL A 210 2.86 -9.63 -1.20
CA VAL A 210 2.25 -10.75 -1.92
C VAL A 210 1.44 -11.60 -0.95
N PRO A 211 0.13 -11.87 -1.22
CA PRO A 211 -0.70 -12.67 -0.32
C PRO A 211 -0.31 -14.15 -0.36
N ASP A 212 -0.25 -14.77 0.82
CA ASP A 212 -0.02 -16.22 0.95
C ASP A 212 -1.28 -17.03 0.65
N VAL A 213 -2.45 -16.48 0.94
CA VAL A 213 -3.76 -17.13 0.84
C VAL A 213 -4.73 -16.25 0.06
N ILE A 214 -5.54 -16.87 -0.80
CA ILE A 214 -6.55 -16.19 -1.60
C ILE A 214 -7.94 -16.75 -1.24
N VAL A 215 -8.88 -15.85 -0.90
CA VAL A 215 -10.27 -16.18 -0.58
C VAL A 215 -11.17 -15.67 -1.70
N LYS A 216 -11.92 -16.57 -2.31
CA LYS A 216 -12.88 -16.26 -3.39
C LYS A 216 -14.28 -16.71 -2.99
N LYS A 217 -15.30 -15.96 -3.46
CA LYS A 217 -16.69 -16.37 -3.29
C LYS A 217 -17.00 -17.50 -4.27
N ALA A 218 -17.49 -18.64 -3.76
CA ALA A 218 -17.94 -19.78 -4.53
C ALA A 218 -19.47 -19.94 -4.44
N ARG A 219 -20.07 -20.81 -5.25
CA ARG A 219 -21.52 -21.05 -5.24
C ARG A 219 -22.05 -21.48 -3.85
N ASN A 220 -21.28 -22.26 -3.10
CA ASN A 220 -21.67 -22.82 -1.79
C ASN A 220 -20.98 -22.15 -0.61
N GLY A 221 -20.42 -20.96 -0.76
CA GLY A 221 -19.74 -20.25 0.33
C GLY A 221 -18.40 -19.64 -0.08
N TRP A 222 -17.44 -19.67 0.83
CA TRP A 222 -16.12 -19.10 0.63
C TRP A 222 -15.08 -20.19 0.39
N GLN A 223 -14.32 -20.08 -0.68
CA GLN A 223 -13.23 -21.00 -1.03
C GLN A 223 -11.90 -20.35 -0.70
N VAL A 224 -11.05 -21.11 0.00
CA VAL A 224 -9.71 -20.70 0.42
C VAL A 224 -8.69 -21.51 -0.37
N SER A 225 -7.73 -20.86 -1.01
CA SER A 225 -6.65 -21.48 -1.75
C SER A 225 -5.31 -20.83 -1.39
N LEU A 226 -4.23 -21.59 -1.43
CA LEU A 226 -2.89 -21.04 -1.33
C LEU A 226 -2.53 -20.31 -2.62
N ASN A 227 -1.69 -19.29 -2.49
CA ASN A 227 -1.11 -18.63 -3.66
C ASN A 227 0.07 -19.49 -4.17
N ASN A 228 -0.02 -19.93 -5.41
CA ASN A 228 0.99 -20.77 -6.04
C ASN A 228 2.32 -20.03 -6.30
N ASP A 229 2.27 -18.68 -6.38
CA ASP A 229 3.45 -17.87 -6.67
C ASP A 229 4.39 -17.76 -5.46
N VAL A 230 3.83 -17.87 -4.25
CA VAL A 230 4.60 -17.84 -2.99
C VAL A 230 5.17 -19.23 -2.65
N MET A 231 4.58 -20.29 -3.20
CA MET A 231 4.97 -21.65 -2.86
C MET A 231 6.15 -22.13 -3.74
N PRO A 232 7.32 -22.39 -3.16
CA PRO A 232 8.47 -22.86 -3.95
C PRO A 232 8.21 -24.26 -4.53
N ARG A 233 8.41 -24.40 -5.83
CA ARG A 233 8.25 -25.68 -6.55
C ARG A 233 9.51 -26.51 -6.43
N LEU A 234 9.74 -27.12 -5.27
CA LEU A 234 10.91 -27.96 -5.01
C LEU A 234 10.67 -29.41 -5.45
N ARG A 235 11.63 -29.95 -6.22
CA ARG A 235 11.66 -31.35 -6.64
C ARG A 235 13.05 -31.93 -6.40
N VAL A 236 13.10 -33.16 -5.95
CA VAL A 236 14.35 -33.92 -5.90
C VAL A 236 14.69 -34.36 -7.33
N ASN A 237 15.93 -34.14 -7.76
CA ASN A 237 16.37 -34.61 -9.06
C ASN A 237 16.28 -36.15 -9.14
N ALA A 238 15.49 -36.63 -10.12
CA ALA A 238 15.21 -38.06 -10.28
C ALA A 238 16.46 -38.90 -10.60
N MET A 239 17.45 -38.30 -11.28
CA MET A 239 18.68 -38.96 -11.63
C MET A 239 19.47 -39.36 -10.37
N TYR A 240 19.69 -38.39 -9.46
CA TYR A 240 20.39 -38.67 -8.19
C TYR A 240 19.61 -39.63 -7.28
N ALA A 241 18.27 -39.49 -7.25
CA ALA A 241 17.41 -40.38 -6.48
C ALA A 241 17.48 -41.83 -6.98
N ASN A 242 17.63 -42.04 -8.31
CA ASN A 242 17.75 -43.38 -8.92
C ASN A 242 19.15 -43.96 -8.75
N LEU A 243 20.22 -43.18 -8.87
CA LEU A 243 21.60 -43.58 -8.63
C LEU A 243 21.79 -44.09 -7.22
N LEU A 244 21.19 -43.42 -6.23
CA LEU A 244 21.24 -43.85 -4.82
C LEU A 244 20.42 -45.09 -4.53
N LYS A 245 19.31 -45.31 -5.26
CA LYS A 245 18.53 -46.58 -5.15
C LYS A 245 19.31 -47.79 -5.69
N GLN A 246 20.23 -47.58 -6.64
CA GLN A 246 21.07 -48.64 -7.23
C GLN A 246 22.32 -48.96 -6.42
N GLY A 247 22.45 -48.45 -5.19
CA GLY A 247 23.56 -48.80 -4.28
C GLY A 247 24.93 -48.19 -4.62
N LYS A 248 24.99 -47.24 -5.58
CA LYS A 248 26.26 -46.61 -6.01
C LYS A 248 26.65 -45.35 -5.22
N GLY A 249 26.00 -45.05 -4.11
CA GLY A 249 26.25 -43.85 -3.32
C GLY A 249 26.04 -44.08 -1.82
N GLU A 250 26.82 -44.94 -1.20
CA GLU A 250 26.86 -45.10 0.24
C GLU A 250 27.63 -43.93 0.88
N GLY A 251 27.01 -43.24 1.85
CA GLY A 251 27.67 -42.22 2.67
C GLY A 251 26.94 -40.86 2.65
N ALA A 252 27.67 -39.77 2.55
CA ALA A 252 27.19 -38.37 2.65
C ALA A 252 26.04 -38.03 1.69
N MET A 253 26.02 -38.59 0.49
CA MET A 253 24.99 -38.30 -0.53
C MET A 253 23.61 -38.87 -0.18
N GLY A 254 23.58 -40.03 0.52
CA GLY A 254 22.34 -40.62 1.06
C GLY A 254 21.71 -39.73 2.13
N ALA A 255 22.54 -39.24 3.05
CA ALA A 255 22.11 -38.32 4.12
C ALA A 255 21.56 -37.00 3.54
N GLN A 256 22.25 -36.42 2.54
CA GLN A 256 21.80 -35.18 1.85
C GLN A 256 20.45 -35.38 1.13
N LEU A 257 20.25 -36.54 0.48
CA LEU A 257 18.96 -36.84 -0.15
C LEU A 257 17.81 -36.94 0.87
N GLN A 258 18.10 -37.55 2.02
CA GLN A 258 17.13 -37.68 3.10
C GLN A 258 16.79 -36.34 3.71
N GLU A 259 17.78 -35.46 3.90
CA GLU A 259 17.61 -34.10 4.35
C GLU A 259 16.79 -33.28 3.36
N ALA A 260 17.08 -33.34 2.04
CA ALA A 260 16.31 -32.67 1.01
C ALA A 260 14.84 -33.12 0.99
N LYS A 261 14.56 -34.42 1.13
CA LYS A 261 13.20 -34.96 1.24
C LYS A 261 12.49 -34.45 2.49
N TRP A 262 13.21 -34.41 3.61
CA TRP A 262 12.69 -33.91 4.88
C TRP A 262 12.34 -32.40 4.77
N LEU A 263 13.22 -31.61 4.16
CA LEU A 263 12.99 -30.18 3.90
C LEU A 263 11.72 -29.98 3.07
N ILE A 264 11.59 -30.69 1.94
CA ILE A 264 10.40 -30.60 1.07
C ILE A 264 9.12 -30.99 1.86
N LYS A 265 9.19 -32.04 2.68
CA LYS A 265 8.07 -32.47 3.51
C LYS A 265 7.67 -31.39 4.53
N ASN A 266 8.64 -30.81 5.22
CA ASN A 266 8.41 -29.74 6.19
C ASN A 266 7.79 -28.50 5.55
N MET A 267 8.30 -28.09 4.37
CA MET A 267 7.73 -26.97 3.65
C MET A 267 6.27 -27.24 3.27
N ARG A 268 5.95 -28.40 2.70
CA ARG A 268 4.57 -28.77 2.37
C ARG A 268 3.67 -28.77 3.61
N GLN A 269 4.14 -29.33 4.71
CA GLN A 269 3.41 -29.36 5.97
C GLN A 269 3.15 -27.94 6.52
N ARG A 270 4.11 -27.04 6.36
CA ARG A 270 3.94 -25.63 6.74
C ARG A 270 2.84 -24.95 5.94
N PHE A 271 2.83 -25.09 4.61
CA PHE A 271 1.80 -24.52 3.76
C PHE A 271 0.42 -25.16 3.99
N ASP A 272 0.38 -26.49 4.22
CA ASP A 272 -0.87 -27.19 4.60
C ASP A 272 -1.43 -26.64 5.92
N THR A 273 -0.57 -26.38 6.90
CA THR A 273 -0.97 -25.79 8.18
C THR A 273 -1.53 -24.36 7.98
N ILE A 274 -0.88 -23.53 7.15
CA ILE A 274 -1.37 -22.19 6.81
C ILE A 274 -2.77 -22.28 6.17
N LEU A 275 -2.96 -23.20 5.22
CA LEU A 275 -4.24 -23.39 4.54
C LEU A 275 -5.33 -23.81 5.53
N ARG A 276 -5.07 -24.78 6.38
CA ARG A 276 -6.03 -25.28 7.39
C ARG A 276 -6.42 -24.18 8.38
N VAL A 277 -5.44 -23.39 8.84
CA VAL A 277 -5.70 -22.24 9.72
C VAL A 277 -6.53 -21.18 9.02
N ALA A 278 -6.19 -20.83 7.78
CA ALA A 278 -6.95 -19.86 7.00
C ALA A 278 -8.39 -20.34 6.73
N GLN A 279 -8.61 -21.62 6.43
CA GLN A 279 -9.94 -22.23 6.28
C GLN A 279 -10.77 -22.10 7.56
N ALA A 280 -10.18 -22.43 8.70
CA ALA A 280 -10.86 -22.33 9.99
C ALA A 280 -11.23 -20.89 10.35
N ILE A 281 -10.36 -19.91 10.04
CA ILE A 281 -10.66 -18.48 10.19
C ILE A 281 -11.83 -18.09 9.30
N VAL A 282 -11.83 -18.46 8.02
CA VAL A 282 -12.88 -18.10 7.07
C VAL A 282 -14.22 -18.72 7.46
N GLU A 283 -14.25 -19.95 7.96
CA GLU A 283 -15.46 -20.60 8.45
C GLU A 283 -16.08 -19.88 9.65
N ARG A 284 -15.25 -19.37 10.58
CA ARG A 284 -15.71 -18.61 11.75
C ARG A 284 -16.15 -17.19 11.39
N GLN A 285 -15.47 -16.57 10.42
CA GLN A 285 -15.66 -15.17 10.02
C GLN A 285 -16.51 -14.99 8.75
N LYS A 286 -17.40 -15.91 8.41
CA LYS A 286 -18.27 -15.82 7.22
C LYS A 286 -18.97 -14.47 7.07
N ASN A 287 -19.41 -13.88 8.17
CA ASN A 287 -20.11 -12.61 8.17
C ASN A 287 -19.19 -11.45 7.77
N PHE A 288 -17.92 -11.48 8.19
CA PHE A 288 -16.92 -10.50 7.75
C PHE A 288 -16.76 -10.49 6.23
N PHE A 289 -16.65 -11.64 5.60
CA PHE A 289 -16.48 -11.74 4.14
C PHE A 289 -17.73 -11.31 3.36
N SER A 290 -18.90 -11.28 3.99
CA SER A 290 -20.16 -10.86 3.36
C SER A 290 -20.46 -9.39 3.60
N HIS A 291 -20.20 -8.87 4.80
CA HIS A 291 -20.63 -7.54 5.27
C HIS A 291 -19.48 -6.62 5.68
N GLY A 292 -18.23 -7.07 5.56
CA GLY A 292 -17.06 -6.29 5.92
C GLY A 292 -16.76 -6.27 7.43
N ALA A 293 -15.91 -5.33 7.83
CA ALA A 293 -15.34 -5.24 9.17
C ALA A 293 -16.39 -5.04 10.29
N VAL A 294 -17.53 -4.45 9.97
CA VAL A 294 -18.64 -4.21 10.93
C VAL A 294 -19.23 -5.52 11.45
N ALA A 295 -19.29 -6.57 10.62
CA ALA A 295 -19.85 -7.87 10.97
C ALA A 295 -18.82 -8.87 11.51
N MET A 296 -17.65 -8.40 11.90
CA MET A 296 -16.56 -9.22 12.40
C MET A 296 -16.90 -9.79 13.78
N ARG A 297 -16.80 -11.11 13.93
CA ARG A 297 -16.97 -11.79 15.21
C ARG A 297 -15.65 -11.80 15.98
N PRO A 298 -15.67 -11.70 17.31
CA PRO A 298 -14.47 -11.92 18.11
C PRO A 298 -14.00 -13.37 17.93
N LEU A 299 -12.69 -13.54 17.77
CA LEU A 299 -12.05 -14.85 17.56
C LEU A 299 -10.77 -14.90 18.38
N VAL A 300 -10.62 -15.96 19.18
CA VAL A 300 -9.45 -16.19 20.02
C VAL A 300 -8.56 -17.26 19.39
N LEU A 301 -7.25 -17.12 19.53
CA LEU A 301 -6.27 -18.11 19.02
C LEU A 301 -6.56 -19.52 19.52
N ARG A 302 -6.97 -19.63 20.79
CA ARG A 302 -7.30 -20.91 21.45
C ARG A 302 -8.43 -21.66 20.76
N GLU A 303 -9.48 -20.98 20.30
CA GLU A 303 -10.60 -21.64 19.60
C GLU A 303 -10.17 -22.34 18.31
N ILE A 304 -9.29 -21.68 17.53
CA ILE A 304 -8.73 -22.27 16.32
C ILE A 304 -7.75 -23.38 16.66
N ALA A 305 -6.97 -23.21 17.70
CA ALA A 305 -6.03 -24.24 18.21
C ALA A 305 -6.79 -25.51 18.59
N ASP A 306 -7.86 -25.41 19.36
CA ASP A 306 -8.72 -26.53 19.79
C ASP A 306 -9.40 -27.19 18.57
N THR A 307 -9.90 -26.39 17.62
CA THR A 307 -10.56 -26.90 16.40
C THR A 307 -9.60 -27.73 15.52
N LEU A 308 -8.34 -27.31 15.41
CA LEU A 308 -7.33 -27.95 14.55
C LEU A 308 -6.47 -28.98 15.27
N GLY A 309 -6.58 -29.10 16.60
CA GLY A 309 -5.73 -29.95 17.42
C GLY A 309 -4.26 -29.52 17.45
N LEU A 310 -4.03 -28.20 17.40
CA LEU A 310 -2.70 -27.59 17.39
C LEU A 310 -2.48 -26.75 18.65
N HIS A 311 -1.22 -26.49 18.99
CA HIS A 311 -0.91 -25.59 20.10
C HIS A 311 -1.12 -24.13 19.69
N GLU A 312 -1.58 -23.28 20.61
CA GLU A 312 -1.85 -21.87 20.39
C GLU A 312 -0.64 -21.10 19.83
N SER A 313 0.56 -21.42 20.34
CA SER A 313 1.80 -20.80 19.85
C SER A 313 2.09 -21.13 18.36
N THR A 314 1.65 -22.28 17.88
CA THR A 314 1.77 -22.64 16.45
C THR A 314 0.84 -21.78 15.61
N ILE A 315 -0.41 -21.58 16.04
CA ILE A 315 -1.36 -20.69 15.37
C ILE A 315 -0.81 -19.26 15.32
N SER A 316 -0.31 -18.75 16.45
CA SER A 316 0.27 -17.40 16.52
C SER A 316 1.44 -17.21 15.54
N ARG A 317 2.36 -18.20 15.43
CA ARG A 317 3.49 -18.14 14.49
C ARG A 317 3.05 -18.24 13.03
N VAL A 318 2.03 -19.05 12.75
CA VAL A 318 1.48 -19.23 11.40
C VAL A 318 0.71 -18.01 10.91
N THR A 319 0.12 -17.22 11.82
CA THR A 319 -0.70 -16.05 11.48
C THR A 319 0.07 -14.74 11.42
N THR A 320 1.29 -14.69 11.99
CA THR A 320 2.13 -13.49 11.97
C THR A 320 2.81 -13.34 10.61
N GLN A 321 2.77 -12.14 10.04
CA GLN A 321 3.35 -11.81 8.72
C GLN A 321 2.85 -12.72 7.58
N LYS A 322 1.61 -13.20 7.68
CA LYS A 322 0.94 -13.96 6.63
C LYS A 322 -0.33 -13.26 6.21
N TYR A 323 -0.46 -13.03 4.90
CA TYR A 323 -1.49 -12.19 4.32
C TYR A 323 -2.52 -13.00 3.54
N MET A 324 -3.76 -12.58 3.65
CA MET A 324 -4.92 -13.16 2.99
C MET A 324 -5.54 -12.10 2.07
N LEU A 325 -5.66 -12.41 0.79
CA LEU A 325 -6.40 -11.59 -0.16
C LEU A 325 -7.89 -11.94 -0.07
N THR A 326 -8.71 -10.93 0.21
CA THR A 326 -10.17 -11.04 0.32
C THR A 326 -10.85 -10.08 -0.64
N PRO A 327 -12.16 -10.21 -0.93
CA PRO A 327 -12.90 -9.23 -1.72
C PRO A 327 -12.92 -7.81 -1.13
N HIS A 328 -12.69 -7.68 0.18
CA HIS A 328 -12.64 -6.39 0.89
C HIS A 328 -11.22 -5.80 1.00
N GLY A 329 -10.22 -6.46 0.43
CA GLY A 329 -8.82 -6.05 0.49
C GLY A 329 -7.91 -7.12 1.05
N MET A 330 -6.66 -6.76 1.26
CA MET A 330 -5.63 -7.61 1.83
C MET A 330 -5.56 -7.43 3.34
N PHE A 331 -5.58 -8.54 4.09
CA PHE A 331 -5.52 -8.54 5.54
C PHE A 331 -4.48 -9.54 6.03
N GLU A 332 -3.76 -9.19 7.10
CA GLU A 332 -2.93 -10.14 7.82
C GLU A 332 -3.83 -11.18 8.52
N LEU A 333 -3.45 -12.46 8.55
CA LEU A 333 -4.23 -13.49 9.25
C LEU A 333 -4.42 -13.16 10.74
N LYS A 334 -3.45 -12.47 11.34
CA LYS A 334 -3.52 -12.00 12.71
C LYS A 334 -4.62 -10.97 12.96
N TYR A 335 -5.04 -10.23 11.94
CA TYR A 335 -6.10 -9.21 12.02
C TYR A 335 -7.44 -9.78 12.51
N PHE A 336 -7.74 -11.04 12.19
CA PHE A 336 -8.98 -11.72 12.57
C PHE A 336 -9.03 -12.13 14.05
N PHE A 337 -7.90 -12.09 14.74
CA PHE A 337 -7.81 -12.39 16.17
C PHE A 337 -7.82 -11.07 16.95
N GLY A 338 -8.86 -10.83 17.69
CA GLY A 338 -9.06 -9.59 18.45
C GLY A 338 -9.63 -9.84 19.82
N SER A 339 -9.42 -8.88 20.72
CA SER A 339 -10.09 -8.87 22.02
C SER A 339 -11.59 -8.64 21.84
N HIS A 340 -12.37 -9.37 22.60
CA HIS A 340 -13.82 -9.17 22.73
C HIS A 340 -14.13 -8.06 23.74
N VAL A 341 -15.21 -7.37 23.47
CA VAL A 341 -15.83 -6.40 24.38
C VAL A 341 -17.19 -6.94 24.72
N ALA A 342 -17.49 -7.07 26.02
CA ALA A 342 -18.78 -7.56 26.47
C ALA A 342 -19.90 -6.59 26.08
N THR A 343 -21.02 -7.12 25.59
CA THR A 343 -22.23 -6.36 25.28
C THR A 343 -23.32 -6.66 26.32
N GLU A 344 -24.19 -5.70 26.62
CA GLU A 344 -25.29 -5.90 27.60
C GLU A 344 -26.27 -7.03 27.21
N ALA A 345 -26.43 -7.28 25.93
CA ALA A 345 -27.28 -8.35 25.42
C ALA A 345 -26.67 -9.75 25.56
N GLY A 346 -25.53 -9.91 26.28
CA GLY A 346 -24.84 -11.18 26.46
C GLY A 346 -24.07 -11.64 25.21
N GLY A 347 -23.93 -10.79 24.20
CA GLY A 347 -23.11 -11.02 23.02
C GLY A 347 -21.68 -10.50 23.20
N GLU A 348 -20.78 -10.96 22.35
CA GLU A 348 -19.40 -10.47 22.27
C GLU A 348 -19.21 -9.68 20.97
N ALA A 349 -18.78 -8.42 21.08
CA ALA A 349 -18.43 -7.61 19.94
C ALA A 349 -16.90 -7.55 19.76
N SER A 350 -16.44 -7.64 18.53
CA SER A 350 -15.03 -7.45 18.21
C SER A 350 -14.64 -5.98 18.32
N SER A 351 -13.48 -5.69 18.94
CA SER A 351 -12.93 -4.34 18.97
C SER A 351 -12.73 -3.74 17.57
N THR A 352 -12.52 -4.57 16.57
CA THR A 352 -12.41 -4.17 15.17
C THR A 352 -13.78 -3.76 14.58
N ALA A 353 -14.85 -4.48 14.91
CA ALA A 353 -16.21 -4.12 14.50
C ALA A 353 -16.62 -2.76 15.08
N ILE A 354 -16.30 -2.51 16.36
CA ILE A 354 -16.56 -1.24 17.01
C ILE A 354 -15.80 -0.09 16.32
N ARG A 355 -14.53 -0.28 15.99
CA ARG A 355 -13.75 0.70 15.23
C ARG A 355 -14.35 0.98 13.85
N ALA A 356 -14.78 -0.05 13.13
CA ALA A 356 -15.43 0.09 11.83
C ALA A 356 -16.75 0.88 11.93
N LEU A 357 -17.56 0.64 12.97
CA LEU A 357 -18.77 1.41 13.24
C LEU A 357 -18.47 2.88 13.55
N ILE A 358 -17.44 3.17 14.36
CA ILE A 358 -17.02 4.55 14.63
C ILE A 358 -16.64 5.26 13.31
N VAL A 359 -15.87 4.61 12.42
CA VAL A 359 -15.54 5.17 11.10
C VAL A 359 -16.80 5.42 10.27
N GLN A 360 -17.74 4.48 10.27
CA GLN A 360 -18.99 4.63 9.52
C GLN A 360 -19.86 5.77 10.07
N LEU A 361 -20.00 5.88 11.39
CA LEU A 361 -20.78 6.96 12.03
C LEU A 361 -20.13 8.32 11.80
N THR A 362 -18.81 8.41 11.89
CA THR A 362 -18.09 9.67 11.62
C THR A 362 -18.07 10.04 10.13
N GLY A 363 -18.10 9.05 9.24
CA GLY A 363 -18.20 9.31 7.78
C GLY A 363 -19.59 9.76 7.34
N ALA A 364 -20.62 9.41 8.09
CA ALA A 364 -22.02 9.79 7.83
C ALA A 364 -22.49 11.03 8.63
N GLU A 365 -21.60 11.65 9.43
CA GLU A 365 -21.96 12.81 10.25
C GLU A 365 -22.15 14.10 9.42
N ASP A 366 -22.98 15.01 9.92
CA ASP A 366 -23.11 16.36 9.38
C ASP A 366 -21.85 17.19 9.73
N PRO A 367 -21.12 17.72 8.74
CA PRO A 367 -19.94 18.55 8.97
C PRO A 367 -20.18 19.82 9.79
N LYS A 368 -21.41 20.33 9.82
CA LYS A 368 -21.77 21.50 10.64
C LYS A 368 -21.96 21.17 12.12
N ASN A 369 -22.47 19.94 12.40
CA ASN A 369 -22.75 19.46 13.74
C ASN A 369 -22.15 18.07 13.99
N PRO A 370 -20.81 17.95 14.06
CA PRO A 370 -20.16 16.66 14.21
C PRO A 370 -20.52 15.98 15.52
N LEU A 371 -20.57 14.65 15.50
CA LEU A 371 -20.96 13.81 16.64
C LEU A 371 -19.93 13.88 17.77
N SER A 372 -20.37 14.12 19.00
CA SER A 372 -19.49 14.02 20.17
C SER A 372 -19.19 12.57 20.54
N ASP A 373 -18.05 12.33 21.21
CA ASP A 373 -17.69 10.98 21.68
C ASP A 373 -18.76 10.38 22.61
N SER A 374 -19.52 11.21 23.35
CA SER A 374 -20.68 10.78 24.14
C SER A 374 -21.82 10.32 23.25
N LYS A 375 -22.17 11.11 22.23
CA LYS A 375 -23.26 10.78 21.30
C LYS A 375 -22.95 9.53 20.48
N ILE A 376 -21.69 9.32 20.10
CA ILE A 376 -21.23 8.09 19.45
C ILE A 376 -21.40 6.90 20.42
N ALA A 377 -21.06 7.06 21.70
CA ALA A 377 -21.25 6.02 22.71
C ALA A 377 -22.73 5.67 22.90
N ASP A 378 -23.62 6.67 22.94
CA ASP A 378 -25.07 6.47 23.05
C ASP A 378 -25.64 5.73 21.82
N MET A 379 -25.24 6.13 20.61
CA MET A 379 -25.64 5.45 19.36
C MET A 379 -25.15 4.00 19.28
N LEU A 380 -23.94 3.72 19.77
CA LEU A 380 -23.44 2.34 19.89
C LEU A 380 -24.20 1.55 20.94
N GLY A 381 -24.64 2.21 22.04
CA GLY A 381 -25.51 1.64 23.06
C GLY A 381 -26.90 1.23 22.51
N GLU A 382 -27.50 2.05 21.64
CA GLU A 382 -28.76 1.72 20.94
C GLU A 382 -28.60 0.47 20.04
N GLN A 383 -27.39 0.22 19.51
CA GLN A 383 -27.07 -1.00 18.76
C GLN A 383 -26.70 -2.19 19.66
N GLY A 384 -26.85 -2.06 20.97
CA GLY A 384 -26.59 -3.11 21.95
C GLY A 384 -25.12 -3.20 22.40
N MET A 385 -24.27 -2.25 22.04
CA MET A 385 -22.84 -2.22 22.38
C MET A 385 -22.55 -1.12 23.40
N VAL A 386 -22.58 -1.47 24.70
CA VAL A 386 -22.30 -0.51 25.78
C VAL A 386 -20.81 -0.26 25.91
N ILE A 387 -20.41 0.93 25.52
CA ILE A 387 -19.00 1.33 25.49
C ILE A 387 -18.86 2.67 26.21
N ALA A 388 -17.89 2.75 27.12
CA ALA A 388 -17.60 3.99 27.82
C ALA A 388 -17.07 5.07 26.85
N ARG A 389 -17.47 6.34 27.04
CA ARG A 389 -16.98 7.49 26.28
C ARG A 389 -15.44 7.52 26.12
N ARG A 390 -14.71 7.17 27.20
CA ARG A 390 -13.23 7.14 27.17
C ARG A 390 -12.69 6.09 26.20
N THR A 391 -13.37 4.97 26.07
CA THR A 391 -12.99 3.90 25.12
C THR A 391 -13.28 4.32 23.68
N VAL A 392 -14.39 5.03 23.43
CA VAL A 392 -14.71 5.62 22.13
C VAL A 392 -13.64 6.63 21.74
N ALA A 393 -13.24 7.54 22.65
CA ALA A 393 -12.18 8.50 22.41
C ALA A 393 -10.84 7.79 22.06
N LYS A 394 -10.46 6.74 22.82
CA LYS A 394 -9.26 5.94 22.53
C LYS A 394 -9.31 5.28 21.15
N TYR A 395 -10.45 4.73 20.75
CA TYR A 395 -10.60 4.12 19.42
C TYR A 395 -10.58 5.16 18.30
N ARG A 396 -11.21 6.32 18.51
CA ARG A 396 -11.17 7.44 17.57
C ARG A 396 -9.73 7.94 17.35
N GLU A 397 -8.96 8.11 18.42
CA GLU A 397 -7.54 8.51 18.35
C GLU A 397 -6.69 7.46 17.63
N ALA A 398 -6.90 6.18 17.94
CA ALA A 398 -6.21 5.09 17.24
C ALA A 398 -6.53 5.05 15.74
N LEU A 399 -7.71 5.52 15.33
CA LEU A 399 -8.13 5.66 13.93
C LEU A 399 -7.66 6.98 13.30
N LYS A 400 -6.92 7.82 14.03
CA LYS A 400 -6.48 9.17 13.60
C LYS A 400 -7.65 10.11 13.22
N ILE A 401 -8.83 9.87 13.77
CA ILE A 401 -9.99 10.74 13.57
C ILE A 401 -9.89 11.92 14.55
N PRO A 402 -9.91 13.18 14.06
CA PRO A 402 -9.75 14.34 14.92
C PRO A 402 -10.95 14.53 15.87
N PRO A 403 -10.78 15.28 16.99
CA PRO A 403 -11.87 15.60 17.91
C PRO A 403 -12.94 16.47 17.24
N VAL A 404 -14.11 16.56 17.85
CA VAL A 404 -15.28 17.31 17.36
C VAL A 404 -14.93 18.75 16.93
N SER A 405 -14.09 19.44 17.72
CA SER A 405 -13.65 20.81 17.41
C SER A 405 -12.95 20.93 16.06
N LEU A 406 -12.13 19.94 15.70
CA LEU A 406 -11.38 19.92 14.44
C LEU A 406 -12.19 19.33 13.26
N ARG A 407 -13.35 18.70 13.52
CA ARG A 407 -14.21 18.16 12.47
C ARG A 407 -15.28 19.15 12.01
N LYS A 408 -15.57 20.17 12.82
CA LYS A 408 -16.57 21.18 12.49
C LYS A 408 -16.13 22.00 11.28
N SER A 409 -16.99 22.10 10.27
CA SER A 409 -16.83 23.00 9.12
C SER A 409 -17.57 24.32 9.32
N LEU A 410 -17.15 25.34 8.56
CA LEU A 410 -17.82 26.65 8.50
C LEU A 410 -19.18 26.55 7.81
#